data_ed2c80dc362d2591fd1fab2e3e06742f
#
_entry.id   ed2c80dc362d2591fd1fab2e3e06742f
#
_cell.length_a   1.000
_cell.length_b   1.000
_cell.length_c   1.000
_cell.angle_alpha   90.00
_cell.angle_beta   90.00
_cell.angle_gamma   90.00
#
_symmetry.space_group_name_H-M   'P 1'
#
loop_
_entity.id
_entity.type
_entity.pdbx_description
1 polymer ?
#
loop_
_entity_poly.entity_id
_entity_poly.type
_entity_poly.pdbx_seq_one_letter_code
_entity_poly.pdbx_strand_id
1 'polypeptide(L)'
;MGDPVTNFEVNSADPAKARRFYSAVLGWKMNEVPNNYTFVDTDSGGKGIGGGIGPLRGPKPFVTFYVVVRDLGATLKKATDAGGKVVFPATKVGPTTTIALFSDPDGNVIGLTDGK
;
A
#
# COMPACT_ATOMS: atom_id res chain seq x y z
N MET A 1 15.99 1.66 -15.92
CA MET A 1 15.29 2.54 -15.00
C MET A 1 14.40 1.77 -14.07
N GLY A 2 14.46 2.08 -12.80
CA GLY A 2 13.61 1.45 -11.83
C GLY A 2 12.23 2.07 -11.76
N ASP A 3 11.30 1.34 -11.17
CA ASP A 3 9.96 1.83 -10.90
C ASP A 3 9.94 2.55 -9.53
N PRO A 4 9.28 3.71 -9.43
CA PRO A 4 9.38 4.51 -8.20
C PRO A 4 8.50 4.01 -7.06
N VAL A 5 9.00 4.15 -5.84
CA VAL A 5 8.20 3.97 -4.62
C VAL A 5 7.55 5.31 -4.31
N THR A 6 6.22 5.33 -4.20
CA THR A 6 5.48 6.59 -4.07
C THR A 6 4.73 6.76 -2.77
N ASN A 7 4.38 5.68 -2.09
CA ASN A 7 3.60 5.78 -0.85
C ASN A 7 3.70 4.49 -0.06
N PHE A 8 3.33 4.57 1.21
CA PHE A 8 3.24 3.40 2.08
C PHE A 8 1.79 3.09 2.41
N GLU A 9 1.55 1.91 2.96
CA GLU A 9 0.24 1.56 3.48
C GLU A 9 0.39 0.73 4.75
N VAL A 10 -0.35 1.15 5.76
CA VAL A 10 -0.56 0.36 6.98
C VAL A 10 -1.94 -0.28 6.82
N ASN A 11 -2.03 -1.60 6.83
CA ASN A 11 -3.35 -2.21 6.81
C ASN A 11 -3.73 -2.71 8.18
N SER A 12 -5.02 -2.75 8.46
CA SER A 12 -5.51 -2.95 9.81
C SER A 12 -6.87 -3.65 9.79
N ALA A 13 -7.09 -4.51 10.78
CA ALA A 13 -8.40 -5.10 10.99
C ALA A 13 -9.40 -4.07 11.53
N ASP A 14 -8.89 -2.97 12.12
CA ASP A 14 -9.71 -1.87 12.63
C ASP A 14 -9.05 -0.54 12.24
N PRO A 15 -9.30 -0.06 11.00
CA PRO A 15 -8.66 1.18 10.53
C PRO A 15 -8.94 2.41 11.40
N ALA A 16 -10.11 2.50 12.02
CA ALA A 16 -10.43 3.63 12.90
C ALA A 16 -9.50 3.67 14.10
N LYS A 17 -9.23 2.51 14.69
CA LYS A 17 -8.32 2.39 15.81
C LYS A 17 -6.88 2.74 15.39
N ALA A 18 -6.47 2.28 14.22
CA ALA A 18 -5.15 2.58 13.69
C ALA A 18 -4.99 4.09 13.44
N ARG A 19 -6.00 4.75 12.88
CA ARG A 19 -5.97 6.21 12.68
C ARG A 19 -5.69 6.94 13.98
N ARG A 20 -6.43 6.59 15.04
CA ARG A 20 -6.26 7.24 16.33
C ARG A 20 -4.87 7.02 16.89
N PHE A 21 -4.35 5.80 16.75
CA PHE A 21 -3.03 5.46 17.24
C PHE A 21 -1.94 6.28 16.56
N TYR A 22 -1.90 6.27 15.23
CA TYR A 22 -0.83 6.95 14.50
C TYR A 22 -0.94 8.46 14.57
N SER A 23 -2.15 9.00 14.65
CA SER A 23 -2.34 10.43 14.86
C SER A 23 -1.80 10.86 16.24
N ALA A 24 -2.08 10.06 17.27
CA ALA A 24 -1.63 10.36 18.63
C ALA A 24 -0.11 10.21 18.80
N VAL A 25 0.47 9.20 18.19
CA VAL A 25 1.88 8.85 18.39
C VAL A 25 2.80 9.66 17.49
N LEU A 26 2.43 9.84 16.23
CA LEU A 26 3.31 10.45 15.23
C LEU A 26 2.81 11.79 14.69
N GLY A 27 1.62 12.22 15.12
CA GLY A 27 1.07 13.49 14.66
C GLY A 27 0.67 13.51 13.19
N TRP A 28 0.51 12.34 12.58
CA TRP A 28 0.12 12.26 11.17
C TRP A 28 -1.28 12.81 10.96
N LYS A 29 -1.47 13.55 9.88
CA LYS A 29 -2.78 14.08 9.50
C LYS A 29 -3.55 13.03 8.74
N MET A 30 -4.82 12.86 9.10
CA MET A 30 -5.68 11.85 8.55
C MET A 30 -6.77 12.48 7.69
N ASN A 31 -6.97 11.92 6.50
CA ASN A 31 -8.00 12.34 5.58
C ASN A 31 -8.83 11.13 5.18
N GLU A 32 -9.99 10.97 5.81
CA GLU A 32 -10.86 9.82 5.57
C GLU A 32 -11.59 9.95 4.24
N VAL A 33 -11.66 8.85 3.52
CA VAL A 33 -12.37 8.76 2.25
C VAL A 33 -13.27 7.52 2.28
N PRO A 34 -14.17 7.35 1.29
CA PRO A 34 -15.05 6.18 1.25
C PRO A 34 -14.32 4.85 1.32
N ASN A 35 -15.06 3.79 1.66
CA ASN A 35 -14.59 2.41 1.76
C ASN A 35 -13.61 2.17 2.92
N ASN A 36 -13.78 2.94 4.01
CA ASN A 36 -13.01 2.75 5.24
C ASN A 36 -11.49 2.89 5.00
N TYR A 37 -11.13 3.76 4.07
CA TYR A 37 -9.73 4.05 3.77
C TYR A 37 -9.38 5.45 4.28
N THR A 38 -8.13 5.65 4.64
CA THR A 38 -7.65 6.95 5.12
C THR A 38 -6.35 7.30 4.40
N PHE A 39 -6.30 8.46 3.77
CA PHE A 39 -5.04 8.99 3.30
C PHE A 39 -4.30 9.61 4.46
N VAL A 40 -3.01 9.38 4.53
CA VAL A 40 -2.14 9.84 5.61
C VAL A 40 -1.16 10.83 5.05
N ASP A 41 -1.12 12.00 5.67
CA ASP A 41 -0.14 13.04 5.36
C ASP A 41 0.90 13.05 6.48
N THR A 42 2.09 12.58 6.17
CA THR A 42 3.22 12.58 7.10
C THR A 42 4.09 13.79 6.90
N ASP A 43 3.72 14.66 5.96
CA ASP A 43 4.56 15.76 5.50
C ASP A 43 4.87 16.75 6.61
N SER A 44 6.07 16.71 7.10
CA SER A 44 6.58 17.69 8.06
C SER A 44 7.53 18.60 7.31
N GLY A 45 6.97 19.56 6.61
CA GLY A 45 7.75 20.50 5.81
C GLY A 45 8.32 19.89 4.54
N GLY A 46 7.60 18.97 3.92
CA GLY A 46 7.99 18.38 2.64
C GLY A 46 9.04 17.29 2.74
N LYS A 47 9.27 16.75 3.93
CA LYS A 47 10.33 15.75 4.14
C LYS A 47 9.85 14.31 4.06
N GLY A 48 8.55 14.08 4.10
CA GLY A 48 8.01 12.73 4.13
C GLY A 48 7.28 12.36 2.87
N ILE A 49 6.95 11.07 2.77
CA ILE A 49 6.04 10.56 1.75
C ILE A 49 4.66 10.38 2.40
N GLY A 50 3.63 10.44 1.58
CA GLY A 50 2.28 10.14 2.02
C GLY A 50 2.02 8.64 2.01
N GLY A 51 0.88 8.27 2.54
CA GLY A 51 0.48 6.88 2.56
C GLY A 51 -0.99 6.71 2.86
N GLY A 52 -1.34 5.53 3.34
CA GLY A 52 -2.72 5.23 3.68
C GLY A 52 -2.84 4.24 4.81
N ILE A 53 -4.01 4.22 5.41
CA ILE A 53 -4.43 3.20 6.36
C ILE A 53 -5.67 2.56 5.77
N GLY A 54 -5.63 1.27 5.53
CA GLY A 54 -6.72 0.56 4.89
C GLY A 54 -7.03 -0.77 5.55
N PRO A 55 -7.97 -1.52 4.96
CA PRO A 55 -8.34 -2.83 5.47
C PRO A 55 -7.22 -3.85 5.26
N LEU A 56 -7.38 -5.01 5.86
CA LEU A 56 -6.43 -6.11 5.65
C LEU A 56 -6.38 -6.49 4.18
N ARG A 57 -5.16 -6.76 3.70
CA ARG A 57 -4.91 -7.25 2.33
C ARG A 57 -4.51 -8.72 2.32
N GLY A 58 -4.48 -9.34 3.49
CA GLY A 58 -4.12 -10.73 3.68
C GLY A 58 -4.60 -11.19 5.05
N PRO A 59 -4.14 -12.35 5.53
CA PRO A 59 -4.64 -12.92 6.80
C PRO A 59 -4.18 -12.15 8.04
N LYS A 60 -3.16 -11.32 7.94
CA LYS A 60 -2.59 -10.55 9.07
C LYS A 60 -2.33 -9.11 8.65
N PRO A 61 -2.29 -8.19 9.62
CA PRO A 61 -1.84 -6.83 9.34
C PRO A 61 -0.37 -6.81 8.91
N PHE A 62 -0.04 -5.91 8.00
CA PHE A 62 1.35 -5.65 7.64
C PHE A 62 1.46 -4.22 7.12
N VAL A 63 2.70 -3.75 7.05
CA VAL A 63 3.02 -2.44 6.47
C VAL A 63 3.77 -2.71 5.18
N THR A 64 3.43 -1.99 4.14
CA THR A 64 4.11 -2.12 2.86
C THR A 64 4.30 -0.75 2.22
N PHE A 65 5.07 -0.71 1.16
CA PHE A 65 5.12 0.45 0.29
C PHE A 65 4.59 0.05 -1.08
N TYR A 66 4.20 1.05 -1.86
CA TYR A 66 3.70 0.81 -3.21
C TYR A 66 4.67 1.34 -4.25
N VAL A 67 4.85 0.54 -5.27
CA VAL A 67 5.69 0.85 -6.42
C VAL A 67 4.75 1.11 -7.60
N VAL A 68 4.95 2.23 -8.29
CA VAL A 68 4.15 2.52 -9.48
C VAL A 68 4.73 1.76 -10.66
N VAL A 69 3.91 0.95 -11.30
CA VAL A 69 4.31 0.18 -12.47
C VAL A 69 3.31 0.40 -13.60
N ARG A 70 3.76 0.22 -14.82
CA ARG A 70 2.94 0.43 -15.99
C ARG A 70 1.93 -0.70 -16.20
N ASP A 71 2.34 -1.93 -15.93
CA ASP A 71 1.53 -3.13 -16.15
C ASP A 71 1.65 -4.05 -14.94
N LEU A 72 0.60 -4.07 -14.12
CA LEU A 72 0.59 -4.86 -12.90
C LEU A 72 0.69 -6.35 -13.17
N GLY A 73 -0.05 -6.83 -14.17
CA GLY A 73 -0.03 -8.25 -14.52
C GLY A 73 1.35 -8.72 -14.97
N ALA A 74 2.01 -7.92 -15.80
CA ALA A 74 3.35 -8.24 -16.27
C ALA A 74 4.35 -8.23 -15.12
N THR A 75 4.21 -7.28 -14.18
CA THR A 75 5.09 -7.19 -13.03
C THR A 75 4.90 -8.38 -12.08
N LEU A 76 3.65 -8.77 -11.83
CA LEU A 76 3.35 -9.96 -11.03
C LEU A 76 3.97 -11.22 -11.64
N LYS A 77 3.91 -11.35 -12.96
CA LYS A 77 4.53 -12.48 -13.63
C LYS A 77 6.04 -12.47 -13.45
N LYS A 78 6.68 -11.32 -13.57
CA LYS A 78 8.13 -11.20 -13.30
C LYS A 78 8.46 -11.60 -11.87
N ALA A 79 7.61 -11.20 -10.91
CA ALA A 79 7.82 -11.55 -9.52
C ALA A 79 7.76 -13.06 -9.29
N THR A 80 6.74 -13.72 -9.84
CA THR A 80 6.61 -15.17 -9.69
C THR A 80 7.72 -15.92 -10.43
N ASP A 81 8.13 -15.46 -11.60
CA ASP A 81 9.25 -16.05 -12.34
C ASP A 81 10.57 -15.91 -11.58
N ALA A 82 10.69 -14.88 -10.75
CA ALA A 82 11.91 -14.60 -9.98
C ALA A 82 11.89 -15.20 -8.57
N GLY A 83 10.89 -16.02 -8.23
CA GLY A 83 10.83 -16.73 -6.96
C GLY A 83 9.89 -16.12 -5.92
N GLY A 84 9.15 -15.09 -6.29
CA GLY A 84 8.12 -14.50 -5.43
C GLY A 84 6.77 -15.18 -5.58
N LYS A 85 5.78 -14.63 -4.87
CA LYS A 85 4.41 -15.16 -4.89
C LYS A 85 3.41 -14.01 -4.98
N VAL A 86 2.26 -14.25 -5.60
CA VAL A 86 1.16 -13.28 -5.58
C VAL A 86 0.46 -13.37 -4.22
N VAL A 87 0.36 -12.24 -3.56
CA VAL A 87 -0.36 -12.13 -2.27
C VAL A 87 -1.76 -11.59 -2.48
N PHE A 88 -1.90 -10.64 -3.40
CA PHE A 88 -3.17 -10.01 -3.71
C PHE A 88 -3.18 -9.72 -5.21
N PRO A 89 -4.08 -10.33 -5.97
CA PRO A 89 -4.07 -10.17 -7.43
C PRO A 89 -4.47 -8.75 -7.81
N ALA A 90 -4.17 -8.36 -9.05
CA ALA A 90 -4.54 -7.03 -9.55
C ALA A 90 -6.02 -6.79 -9.34
N THR A 91 -6.36 -5.77 -8.58
CA THR A 91 -7.72 -5.48 -8.12
C THR A 91 -7.95 -3.98 -8.13
N LYS A 92 -9.08 -3.59 -8.71
CA LYS A 92 -9.48 -2.19 -8.70
C LYS A 92 -10.03 -1.85 -7.31
N VAL A 93 -9.40 -0.87 -6.66
CA VAL A 93 -9.74 -0.48 -5.28
C VAL A 93 -10.33 0.92 -5.18
N GLY A 94 -10.45 1.62 -6.29
CA GLY A 94 -11.03 2.95 -6.36
C GLY A 94 -11.56 3.21 -7.75
N PRO A 95 -12.06 4.41 -8.05
CA PRO A 95 -12.63 4.71 -9.36
C PRO A 95 -11.65 4.47 -10.51
N THR A 96 -10.36 4.71 -10.28
CA THR A 96 -9.34 4.58 -11.31
C THR A 96 -8.11 3.80 -10.86
N THR A 97 -8.01 3.45 -9.56
CA THR A 97 -6.81 2.87 -8.99
C THR A 97 -6.87 1.35 -8.97
N THR A 98 -5.84 0.71 -9.49
CA THR A 98 -5.66 -0.74 -9.41
C THR A 98 -4.40 -1.02 -8.60
N ILE A 99 -4.47 -1.99 -7.70
CA ILE A 99 -3.33 -2.42 -6.91
C ILE A 99 -3.14 -3.93 -7.01
N ALA A 100 -1.95 -4.37 -6.64
CA ALA A 100 -1.63 -5.77 -6.45
C ALA A 100 -0.54 -5.87 -5.39
N LEU A 101 -0.34 -7.04 -4.84
CA LEU A 101 0.70 -7.28 -3.84
C LEU A 101 1.37 -8.60 -4.16
N PHE A 102 2.68 -8.64 -4.01
CA PHE A 102 3.45 -9.87 -4.14
C PHE A 102 4.39 -9.99 -2.95
N SER A 103 4.89 -11.19 -2.69
CA SER A 103 5.95 -11.37 -1.72
C SER A 103 7.26 -11.69 -2.45
N ASP A 104 8.36 -11.19 -1.89
CA ASP A 104 9.68 -11.52 -2.39
C ASP A 104 10.09 -12.91 -1.88
N PRO A 105 11.26 -13.44 -2.28
CA PRO A 105 11.68 -14.78 -1.83
C PRO A 105 11.80 -14.95 -0.32
N ASP A 106 12.00 -13.86 0.43
CA ASP A 106 12.07 -13.90 1.89
C ASP A 106 10.71 -13.71 2.56
N GLY A 107 9.65 -13.48 1.78
CA GLY A 107 8.32 -13.28 2.31
C GLY A 107 7.95 -11.84 2.60
N ASN A 108 8.78 -10.86 2.22
CA ASN A 108 8.41 -9.45 2.36
C ASN A 108 7.30 -9.10 1.36
N VAL A 109 6.26 -8.44 1.84
CA VAL A 109 5.12 -8.08 1.00
C VAL A 109 5.32 -6.69 0.42
N ILE A 110 5.21 -6.58 -0.90
CA ILE A 110 5.43 -5.33 -1.64
C ILE A 110 4.18 -5.02 -2.45
N GLY A 111 3.75 -3.77 -2.42
CA GLY A 111 2.59 -3.31 -3.16
C GLY A 111 2.94 -2.74 -4.53
N LEU A 112 2.04 -2.95 -5.45
CA LEU A 112 2.11 -2.38 -6.80
C LEU A 112 0.87 -1.53 -7.04
N THR A 113 1.03 -0.45 -7.75
CA THR A 113 -0.09 0.41 -8.15
C THR A 113 0.14 0.93 -9.56
N ASP A 114 -0.96 1.23 -10.24
CA ASP A 114 -0.89 1.91 -11.54
C ASP A 114 -0.72 3.43 -11.39
N GLY A 115 -0.77 3.93 -10.16
CA GLY A 115 -0.60 5.36 -9.88
C GLY A 115 -1.80 6.24 -10.21
N LYS A 116 -2.97 5.62 -10.39
CA LYS A 116 -4.15 6.35 -10.84
C LYS A 116 -5.24 6.51 -9.79
#